data_bea4b0540272801cd2e4229251c1dca8
#
_entry.id   bea4b0540272801cd2e4229251c1dca8
#
_cell.length_a   1.000
_cell.length_b   1.000
_cell.length_c   1.000
_cell.angle_alpha   90.00
_cell.angle_beta   90.00
_cell.angle_gamma   90.00
#
_symmetry.space_group_name_H-M   'P 1'
#
loop_
_entity.id
_entity.type
_entity.pdbx_description
1 polymer ?
#
loop_
_entity_poly.entity_id
_entity_poly.type
_entity_poly.pdbx_seq_one_letter_code
_entity_poly.pdbx_strand_id
1 'polypeptide(L)'
;MSNTLDSLKAEIFAELDAQLSDEVGYKTAVAQSKLNVAFQEVLQTRTMKYGGKYPSSWPAEKTYEDLQQFRSHIFNLALFDYNTIGIEFQTSSTENSTTRTYRDRDRLFNGIVPLSRLV
;
A
#
# COMPACT_ATOMS: atom_id res chain seq x y z
N MET A 1 24.44 3.93 -1.76
CA MET A 1 23.48 3.32 -0.82
C MET A 1 22.61 2.35 -1.58
N SER A 2 22.43 1.17 -1.02
CA SER A 2 21.59 0.18 -1.66
C SER A 2 20.11 0.49 -1.40
N ASN A 3 19.29 0.32 -2.44
CA ASN A 3 17.85 0.44 -2.33
C ASN A 3 17.28 -0.80 -1.62
N THR A 4 16.39 -0.57 -0.67
CA THR A 4 15.75 -1.65 0.10
C THR A 4 14.25 -1.44 0.12
N LEU A 5 13.52 -2.43 0.66
CA LEU A 5 12.08 -2.28 0.84
C LEU A 5 11.75 -1.10 1.77
N ASP A 6 12.57 -0.89 2.80
CA ASP A 6 12.38 0.25 3.70
C ASP A 6 12.56 1.57 2.96
N SER A 7 13.56 1.66 2.07
CA SER A 7 13.76 2.87 1.27
C SER A 7 12.61 3.08 0.29
N LEU A 8 12.07 2.02 -0.29
CA LEU A 8 10.90 2.13 -1.17
C LEU A 8 9.69 2.67 -0.41
N LYS A 9 9.44 2.16 0.79
CA LYS A 9 8.34 2.63 1.62
C LYS A 9 8.52 4.12 1.96
N ALA A 10 9.73 4.53 2.30
CA ALA A 10 10.04 5.93 2.61
C ALA A 10 9.81 6.84 1.39
N GLU A 11 10.18 6.40 0.20
CA GLU A 11 9.96 7.14 -1.04
C GLU A 11 8.48 7.32 -1.33
N ILE A 12 7.69 6.26 -1.16
CA ILE A 12 6.25 6.32 -1.38
C ILE A 12 5.61 7.24 -0.35
N PHE A 13 6.06 7.17 0.91
CA PHE A 13 5.54 8.05 1.96
C PHE A 13 5.83 9.53 1.63
N ALA A 14 7.01 9.83 1.11
CA ALA A 14 7.35 11.21 0.73
C ALA A 14 6.39 11.72 -0.34
N GLU A 15 6.03 10.89 -1.31
CA GLU A 15 5.05 11.26 -2.34
C GLU A 15 3.66 11.46 -1.75
N LEU A 16 3.24 10.57 -0.85
CA LEU A 16 1.94 10.65 -0.21
C LEU A 16 1.85 11.90 0.69
N ASP A 17 2.88 12.16 1.46
CA ASP A 17 2.96 13.33 2.32
C ASP A 17 2.89 14.62 1.49
N ALA A 18 3.64 14.69 0.38
CA ALA A 18 3.59 15.83 -0.51
C ALA A 18 2.20 16.05 -1.11
N GLN A 19 1.50 14.98 -1.43
CA GLN A 19 0.15 15.05 -1.97
C GLN A 19 -0.85 15.57 -0.94
N LEU A 20 -0.71 15.19 0.32
CA LEU A 20 -1.69 15.45 1.37
C LEU A 20 -1.35 16.66 2.24
N SER A 21 -0.12 17.16 2.19
CA SER A 21 0.35 18.19 3.12
C SER A 21 -0.44 19.50 3.06
N ASP A 22 -1.03 19.81 1.91
CA ASP A 22 -1.83 21.03 1.74
C ASP A 22 -3.28 20.87 2.17
N GLU A 23 -3.71 19.66 2.50
CA GLU A 23 -5.09 19.44 2.93
C GLU A 23 -5.30 19.90 4.36
N VAL A 24 -6.45 20.53 4.59
CA VAL A 24 -6.85 20.97 5.94
C VAL A 24 -7.06 19.74 6.82
N GLY A 25 -6.44 19.75 8.00
CA GLY A 25 -6.59 18.65 8.94
C GLY A 25 -5.73 17.43 8.62
N TYR A 26 -4.74 17.56 7.73
CA TYR A 26 -3.85 16.46 7.39
C TYR A 26 -3.12 15.96 8.64
N LYS A 27 -3.11 14.64 8.82
CA LYS A 27 -2.43 13.99 9.95
C LYS A 27 -1.38 13.03 9.43
N THR A 28 -0.11 13.40 9.57
CA THR A 28 1.03 12.62 9.11
C THR A 28 1.03 11.21 9.68
N ALA A 29 0.75 11.08 10.98
CA ALA A 29 0.75 9.76 11.64
C ALA A 29 -0.29 8.82 11.04
N VAL A 30 -1.46 9.33 10.68
CA VAL A 30 -2.51 8.53 10.06
C VAL A 30 -2.08 8.10 8.65
N ALA A 31 -1.53 9.03 7.87
CA ALA A 31 -1.03 8.71 6.53
C ALA A 31 0.04 7.64 6.58
N GLN A 32 0.99 7.75 7.52
CA GLN A 32 2.05 6.75 7.68
C GLN A 32 1.47 5.39 8.05
N SER A 33 0.49 5.35 8.94
CA SER A 33 -0.16 4.10 9.33
C SER A 33 -0.85 3.42 8.15
N LYS A 34 -1.60 4.20 7.35
CA LYS A 34 -2.29 3.66 6.18
C LYS A 34 -1.29 3.16 5.12
N LEU A 35 -0.20 3.87 4.94
CA LEU A 35 0.85 3.43 4.03
C LEU A 35 1.49 2.12 4.50
N ASN A 36 1.77 2.00 5.79
CA ASN A 36 2.36 0.77 6.33
C ASN A 36 1.47 -0.43 6.05
N VAL A 37 0.16 -0.29 6.24
CA VAL A 37 -0.80 -1.36 5.97
C VAL A 37 -0.83 -1.68 4.48
N ALA A 38 -0.96 -0.67 3.62
CA ALA A 38 -1.01 -0.87 2.18
C ALA A 38 0.26 -1.54 1.65
N PHE A 39 1.42 -1.08 2.12
CA PHE A 39 2.70 -1.67 1.73
C PHE A 39 2.76 -3.14 2.11
N GLN A 40 2.37 -3.47 3.34
CA GLN A 40 2.38 -4.85 3.83
C GLN A 40 1.42 -5.73 3.05
N GLU A 41 0.23 -5.24 2.73
CA GLU A 41 -0.75 -6.00 1.96
C GLU A 41 -0.25 -6.32 0.55
N VAL A 42 0.35 -5.34 -0.12
CA VAL A 42 0.91 -5.56 -1.46
C VAL A 42 2.08 -6.53 -1.39
N LEU A 43 2.96 -6.36 -0.39
CA LEU A 43 4.09 -7.26 -0.20
C LEU A 43 3.61 -8.71 0.03
N GLN A 44 2.62 -8.90 0.89
CA GLN A 44 2.08 -10.22 1.17
C GLN A 44 1.44 -10.86 -0.06
N THR A 45 0.71 -10.06 -0.84
CA THR A 45 0.08 -10.55 -2.06
C THR A 45 1.14 -10.98 -3.08
N ARG A 46 2.18 -10.15 -3.25
CA ARG A 46 3.25 -10.45 -4.21
C ARG A 46 4.04 -11.68 -3.83
N THR A 47 4.25 -11.90 -2.53
CA THR A 47 5.09 -12.98 -2.04
C THR A 47 4.31 -14.12 -1.37
N MET A 48 3.01 -14.22 -1.63
CA MET A 48 2.14 -15.18 -0.95
C MET A 48 2.64 -16.62 -1.09
N LYS A 49 3.27 -16.98 -2.20
CA LYS A 49 3.80 -18.32 -2.43
C LYS A 49 5.09 -18.60 -1.67
N TYR A 50 5.67 -17.57 -1.06
CA TYR A 50 6.89 -17.67 -0.26
C TYR A 50 6.64 -17.32 1.21
N GLY A 51 5.38 -17.38 1.65
CA GLY A 51 5.04 -17.13 3.05
C GLY A 51 4.89 -15.66 3.43
N GLY A 52 4.74 -14.78 2.45
CA GLY A 52 4.49 -13.35 2.72
C GLY A 52 5.73 -12.49 2.76
N LYS A 53 6.87 -13.02 2.36
CA LYS A 53 8.12 -12.25 2.26
C LYS A 53 8.99 -12.83 1.15
N TYR A 54 9.89 -12.01 0.62
CA TYR A 54 10.78 -12.46 -0.44
C TYR A 54 11.73 -13.56 0.05
N PRO A 55 12.16 -14.45 -0.87
CA PRO A 55 13.13 -15.47 -0.50
C PRO A 55 14.41 -14.85 0.08
N SER A 56 14.96 -15.48 1.10
CA SER A 56 16.17 -14.97 1.78
C SER A 56 17.39 -14.91 0.86
N SER A 57 17.37 -15.67 -0.22
CA SER A 57 18.47 -15.66 -1.21
C SER A 57 18.48 -14.40 -2.08
N TRP A 58 17.40 -13.62 -2.09
CA TRP A 58 17.34 -12.42 -2.91
C TRP A 58 18.11 -11.27 -2.26
N PRO A 59 18.98 -10.58 -3.03
CA PRO A 59 19.59 -9.34 -2.54
C PRO A 59 18.53 -8.28 -2.27
N ALA A 60 18.82 -7.36 -1.35
CA ALA A 60 17.89 -6.29 -1.01
C ALA A 60 17.48 -5.45 -2.23
N GLU A 61 18.42 -5.17 -3.12
CA GLU A 61 18.14 -4.40 -4.33
C GLU A 61 17.17 -5.12 -5.25
N LYS A 62 17.24 -6.44 -5.33
CA LYS A 62 16.33 -7.23 -6.15
C LYS A 62 14.91 -7.16 -5.59
N THR A 63 14.75 -7.20 -4.27
CA THR A 63 13.45 -7.07 -3.64
C THR A 63 12.85 -5.68 -3.89
N TYR A 64 13.67 -4.64 -3.83
CA TYR A 64 13.26 -3.28 -4.14
C TYR A 64 12.76 -3.17 -5.59
N GLU A 65 13.54 -3.66 -6.54
CA GLU A 65 13.19 -3.60 -7.95
C GLU A 65 11.89 -4.33 -8.25
N ASP A 66 11.69 -5.47 -7.62
CA ASP A 66 10.47 -6.25 -7.84
C ASP A 66 9.24 -5.54 -7.29
N LEU A 67 9.30 -5.06 -6.06
CA LEU A 67 8.13 -4.42 -5.46
C LEU A 67 7.88 -3.03 -6.02
N GLN A 68 8.91 -2.36 -6.52
CA GLN A 68 8.79 -1.03 -7.12
C GLN A 68 7.80 -1.00 -8.27
N GLN A 69 7.61 -2.09 -8.99
CA GLN A 69 6.65 -2.16 -10.08
C GLN A 69 5.20 -1.92 -9.59
N PHE A 70 4.96 -2.11 -8.30
CA PHE A 70 3.64 -1.90 -7.70
C PHE A 70 3.56 -0.61 -6.88
N ARG A 71 4.51 0.30 -7.10
CA ARG A 71 4.58 1.58 -6.37
C ARG A 71 3.27 2.35 -6.45
N SER A 72 2.69 2.44 -7.64
CA SER A 72 1.41 3.13 -7.84
C SER A 72 0.27 2.47 -7.08
N HIS A 73 0.26 1.15 -7.02
CA HIS A 73 -0.77 0.42 -6.29
C HIS A 73 -0.69 0.72 -4.79
N ILE A 74 0.53 0.71 -4.24
CA ILE A 74 0.76 0.99 -2.82
C ILE A 74 0.31 2.43 -2.50
N PHE A 75 0.72 3.38 -3.33
CA PHE A 75 0.36 4.79 -3.16
C PHE A 75 -1.16 4.97 -3.19
N ASN A 76 -1.81 4.41 -4.20
CA ASN A 76 -3.25 4.56 -4.38
C ASN A 76 -4.05 3.91 -3.24
N LEU A 77 -3.59 2.75 -2.77
CA LEU A 77 -4.23 2.09 -1.63
C LEU A 77 -4.12 2.94 -0.36
N ALA A 78 -2.93 3.47 -0.10
CA ALA A 78 -2.70 4.31 1.08
C ALA A 78 -3.53 5.60 1.01
N LEU A 79 -3.57 6.23 -0.16
CA LEU A 79 -4.35 7.44 -0.37
C LEU A 79 -5.84 7.18 -0.21
N PHE A 80 -6.32 6.10 -0.78
CA PHE A 80 -7.71 5.69 -0.66
C PHE A 80 -8.08 5.44 0.79
N ASP A 81 -7.26 4.68 1.51
CA ASP A 81 -7.51 4.36 2.92
C ASP A 81 -7.48 5.62 3.79
N TYR A 82 -6.57 6.54 3.51
CA TYR A 82 -6.53 7.82 4.23
C TYR A 82 -7.82 8.61 4.00
N ASN A 83 -8.27 8.70 2.76
CA ASN A 83 -9.46 9.48 2.42
C ASN A 83 -10.76 8.86 2.94
N THR A 84 -10.80 7.55 3.14
CA THR A 84 -12.02 6.89 3.64
C THR A 84 -12.23 7.03 5.14
N ILE A 85 -11.22 7.48 5.89
CA ILE A 85 -11.36 7.70 7.34
C ILE A 85 -12.52 8.66 7.64
N GLY A 86 -12.62 9.74 6.88
CA GLY A 86 -13.68 10.70 7.06
C GLY A 86 -15.08 10.10 6.87
N ILE A 87 -15.19 9.17 5.95
CA ILE A 87 -16.45 8.47 5.66
C ILE A 87 -16.82 7.55 6.82
N GLU A 88 -15.86 6.83 7.37
CA GLU A 88 -16.08 5.90 8.48
C GLU A 88 -16.58 6.63 9.74
N PHE A 89 -16.07 7.83 9.96
CA PHE A 89 -16.46 8.62 11.14
C PHE A 89 -17.70 9.47 10.92
N GLN A 90 -18.02 9.84 9.69
CA GLN A 90 -19.15 10.70 9.37
C GLN A 90 -20.46 9.97 9.24
N THR A 91 -20.42 8.70 8.97
CA THR A 91 -21.62 7.96 8.73
C THR A 91 -21.86 6.95 9.84
N SER A 92 -23.01 7.03 10.45
CA SER A 92 -23.77 5.84 10.76
C SER A 92 -24.00 5.15 9.41
N SER A 93 -22.94 4.63 8.80
CA SER A 93 -22.94 4.27 7.41
C SER A 93 -23.95 3.19 7.10
N THR A 94 -24.74 3.46 6.10
CA THR A 94 -25.57 2.45 5.50
C THR A 94 -24.63 1.32 5.00
N GLU A 95 -25.06 0.09 5.15
CA GLU A 95 -24.30 -1.09 4.69
C GLU A 95 -23.83 -0.94 3.25
N ASN A 96 -24.60 -0.25 2.42
CA ASN A 96 -24.29 -0.02 1.01
C ASN A 96 -23.03 0.80 0.81
N SER A 97 -22.78 1.82 1.61
CA SER A 97 -21.60 2.66 1.51
C SER A 97 -20.35 1.87 1.87
N THR A 98 -20.43 1.04 2.92
CA THR A 98 -19.32 0.18 3.34
C THR A 98 -18.97 -0.82 2.25
N THR A 99 -19.96 -1.48 1.67
CA THR A 99 -19.75 -2.45 0.59
C THR A 99 -19.09 -1.81 -0.63
N ARG A 100 -19.54 -0.61 -1.00
CA ARG A 100 -18.95 0.13 -2.11
C ARG A 100 -17.48 0.46 -1.85
N THR A 101 -17.15 0.88 -0.64
CA THR A 101 -15.78 1.20 -0.25
C THR A 101 -14.88 -0.01 -0.40
N TYR A 102 -15.30 -1.19 0.05
CA TYR A 102 -14.51 -2.40 -0.09
C TYR A 102 -14.32 -2.80 -1.55
N ARG A 103 -15.34 -2.65 -2.39
CA ARG A 103 -15.24 -2.94 -3.82
C ARG A 103 -14.23 -2.03 -4.51
N ASP A 104 -14.26 -0.75 -4.18
CA ASP A 104 -13.33 0.21 -4.77
C ASP A 104 -11.89 -0.10 -4.35
N ARG A 105 -11.70 -0.48 -3.09
CA ARG A 105 -10.40 -0.88 -2.59
C ARG A 105 -9.89 -2.13 -3.32
N ASP A 106 -10.73 -3.11 -3.52
CA ASP A 106 -10.36 -4.33 -4.24
C ASP A 106 -9.91 -4.03 -5.66
N ARG A 107 -10.52 -3.05 -6.32
CA ARG A 107 -10.09 -2.63 -7.66
C ARG A 107 -8.68 -2.10 -7.67
N LEU A 108 -8.24 -1.43 -6.61
CA LEU A 108 -6.89 -0.92 -6.49
C LEU A 108 -5.86 -2.03 -6.36
N PHE A 109 -6.28 -3.22 -5.93
CA PHE A 109 -5.43 -4.40 -5.87
C PHE A 109 -5.30 -5.12 -7.21
N ASN A 110 -6.17 -4.83 -8.17
CA ASN A 110 -6.11 -5.47 -9.47
C ASN A 110 -4.80 -5.15 -10.16
N GLY A 111 -4.14 -6.16 -10.70
CA GLY A 111 -2.85 -6.02 -11.35
C GLY A 111 -1.67 -6.42 -10.48
N ILE A 112 -1.89 -6.65 -9.20
CA ILE A 112 -0.83 -7.18 -8.34
C ILE A 112 -0.82 -8.70 -8.50
N VAL A 113 0.23 -9.21 -9.10
CA VAL A 113 0.35 -10.62 -9.43
C VAL A 113 1.33 -11.28 -8.46
N PRO A 114 0.97 -12.44 -7.89
CA PRO A 114 1.93 -13.17 -7.05
C PRO A 114 3.14 -13.63 -7.85
N LEU A 115 4.30 -13.67 -7.19
CA LEU A 115 5.50 -14.26 -7.77
C LEU A 115 5.25 -15.73 -8.06
N SER A 116 5.67 -16.16 -9.23
CA SER A 116 5.66 -17.59 -9.54
C SER A 116 6.67 -18.31 -8.69
N ARG A 117 6.29 -19.48 -8.20
CA ARG A 117 7.23 -20.32 -7.47
C ARG A 117 8.05 -21.06 -8.50
N LEU A 118 9.19 -20.47 -8.85
CA LEU A 118 10.09 -21.10 -9.79
C LEU A 118 10.93 -22.15 -9.09
N VAL A 119 11.00 -23.25 -9.72
CA VAL A 119 11.81 -24.36 -9.23
C VAL A 119 13.25 -24.15 -9.64
#